data_4f33f1d3d1925b8aca71523fc16dc8d6
#
_entry.id   4f33f1d3d1925b8aca71523fc16dc8d6
#
_cell.length_a   1.000
_cell.length_b   1.000
_cell.length_c   1.000
_cell.angle_alpha   90.00
_cell.angle_beta   90.00
_cell.angle_gamma   90.00
#
_symmetry.space_group_name_H-M   'P 1'
#
loop_
_entity.id
_entity.type
_entity.pdbx_description
1 polymer ?
#
loop_
_entity_poly.entity_id
_entity_poly.type
_entity_poly.pdbx_seq_one_letter_code
_entity_poly.pdbx_strand_id
1 'polypeptide(L)'
;MSETANLVLVIGGTGAQGIRVVKGLPDVFWWGILLTKFIALASVSKYAVRVLTRNALSNEATELAAIPRVTIFEGETYHEPTLREALKNVSYVFANTNGFAIGEQAEIYWGIRLYELAREFRVKHLLYAGLEYASKLGNFDPKYRTGHLDGKGKVVEYITNQPTTPMAWSILKSCLYIEGLSEILRPFPDPNDSETMVFAAPLGDGKCPLIYLEDYGSYARWMLDNPARSNGLELHVGTEDIAWKDLAAAFTAVTGRKAVYKDVTLDEYFQLGIWPDPDAKLGYSARPDEPTLFTVRENFSGFWNTWKDNLTKRDYQLLDDILPTRVKSVREWMEKTGYTGKPASVLKDHRDAIGKV
;
A
#
# COMPACT_ATOMS: atom_id res chain seq x y z
N MET A 1 -5.87 -17.64 -33.67
CA MET A 1 -5.07 -18.07 -32.49
C MET A 1 -5.56 -17.27 -31.33
N SER A 2 -6.16 -17.89 -30.30
CA SER A 2 -6.57 -17.16 -29.09
C SER A 2 -5.31 -16.63 -28.42
N GLU A 3 -5.17 -15.32 -28.28
CA GLU A 3 -4.10 -14.73 -27.48
C GLU A 3 -4.19 -15.30 -26.07
N THR A 4 -3.16 -16.03 -25.66
CA THR A 4 -3.09 -16.51 -24.27
C THR A 4 -2.92 -15.30 -23.38
N ALA A 5 -3.82 -15.13 -22.41
CA ALA A 5 -3.75 -14.02 -21.46
C ALA A 5 -2.39 -14.00 -20.75
N ASN A 6 -1.85 -12.80 -20.54
CA ASN A 6 -0.61 -12.63 -19.79
C ASN A 6 -0.84 -12.97 -18.31
N LEU A 7 -0.09 -13.92 -17.79
CA LEU A 7 -0.18 -14.31 -16.38
C LEU A 7 0.58 -13.29 -15.50
N VAL A 8 -0.11 -12.69 -14.54
CA VAL A 8 0.45 -11.79 -13.53
C VAL A 8 0.55 -12.51 -12.20
N LEU A 9 1.75 -12.64 -11.65
CA LEU A 9 1.94 -13.07 -10.27
C LEU A 9 1.80 -11.86 -9.35
N VAL A 10 0.88 -11.95 -8.38
CA VAL A 10 0.69 -10.91 -7.36
C VAL A 10 1.17 -11.45 -6.01
N ILE A 11 2.30 -10.94 -5.55
CA ILE A 11 2.88 -11.21 -4.23
C ILE A 11 2.32 -10.19 -3.25
N GLY A 12 1.85 -10.66 -2.08
CA GLY A 12 1.09 -9.83 -1.14
C GLY A 12 -0.36 -9.57 -1.59
N GLY A 13 -0.90 -10.43 -2.45
CA GLY A 13 -2.20 -10.25 -3.10
C GLY A 13 -3.41 -10.27 -2.17
N THR A 14 -3.31 -10.83 -0.97
CA THR A 14 -4.36 -10.81 0.06
C THR A 14 -4.23 -9.64 1.06
N GLY A 15 -3.25 -8.76 0.88
CA GLY A 15 -3.08 -7.53 1.67
C GLY A 15 -3.83 -6.34 1.06
N ALA A 16 -3.86 -5.21 1.79
CA ALA A 16 -4.63 -4.02 1.44
C ALA A 16 -4.39 -3.49 0.01
N GLN A 17 -3.13 -3.37 -0.42
CA GLN A 17 -2.77 -2.98 -1.79
C GLN A 17 -3.07 -4.11 -2.79
N GLY A 18 -2.63 -5.33 -2.46
CA GLY A 18 -2.69 -6.46 -3.37
C GLY A 18 -4.10 -6.83 -3.80
N ILE A 19 -5.07 -6.78 -2.90
CA ILE A 19 -6.50 -7.00 -3.21
C ILE A 19 -6.96 -6.03 -4.31
N ARG A 20 -6.58 -4.75 -4.22
CA ARG A 20 -6.97 -3.73 -5.21
C ARG A 20 -6.30 -3.97 -6.56
N VAL A 21 -5.04 -4.37 -6.53
CA VAL A 21 -4.32 -4.76 -7.75
C VAL A 21 -4.97 -5.99 -8.40
N VAL A 22 -5.25 -7.04 -7.62
CA VAL A 22 -5.90 -8.27 -8.13
C VAL A 22 -7.28 -7.95 -8.72
N LYS A 23 -8.11 -7.15 -8.04
CA LYS A 23 -9.44 -6.77 -8.51
C LYS A 23 -9.40 -5.87 -9.75
N GLY A 24 -8.37 -5.06 -9.92
CA GLY A 24 -8.20 -4.15 -11.06
C GLY A 24 -7.65 -4.80 -12.33
N LEU A 25 -7.03 -5.98 -12.25
CA LEU A 25 -6.36 -6.60 -13.40
C LEU A 25 -7.29 -7.35 -14.36
N PRO A 26 -8.21 -8.21 -13.91
CA PRO A 26 -9.17 -8.84 -14.81
C PRO A 26 -10.18 -7.81 -15.34
N ASP A 27 -10.49 -7.87 -16.64
CA ASP A 27 -11.60 -7.10 -17.21
C ASP A 27 -12.94 -7.72 -16.76
N VAL A 28 -13.33 -7.43 -15.52
CA VAL A 28 -14.61 -7.90 -14.97
C VAL A 28 -15.66 -6.82 -15.18
N PHE A 29 -16.59 -7.07 -16.09
CA PHE A 29 -17.81 -6.25 -16.17
C PHE A 29 -18.67 -6.54 -14.93
N TRP A 30 -18.77 -5.60 -14.02
CA TRP A 30 -19.74 -5.63 -12.96
C TRP A 30 -21.14 -5.48 -13.58
N TRP A 31 -21.90 -6.56 -13.56
CA TRP A 31 -23.33 -6.57 -13.95
C TRP A 31 -24.13 -5.82 -12.87
N GLY A 32 -24.21 -4.52 -13.03
CA GLY A 32 -25.10 -3.67 -12.26
C GLY A 32 -25.42 -2.43 -13.09
N ILE A 33 -26.63 -2.47 -13.71
CA ILE A 33 -27.34 -1.39 -14.42
C ILE A 33 -27.01 -1.23 -15.92
N LEU A 34 -28.07 -1.53 -16.67
CA LEU A 34 -28.43 -1.31 -18.07
C LEU A 34 -28.23 -2.48 -19.03
N LEU A 35 -29.25 -3.34 -19.03
CA LEU A 35 -29.66 -4.06 -20.23
C LEU A 35 -30.10 -3.03 -21.29
N THR A 36 -29.32 -2.86 -22.34
CA THR A 36 -29.79 -2.84 -23.74
C THR A 36 -28.58 -2.69 -24.69
N LYS A 37 -28.43 -3.73 -25.54
CA LYS A 37 -27.70 -3.73 -26.81
C LYS A 37 -26.20 -3.36 -26.77
N PHE A 38 -25.34 -4.37 -26.54
CA PHE A 38 -24.21 -4.65 -27.42
C PHE A 38 -23.71 -6.08 -27.15
N ILE A 39 -24.30 -7.03 -27.86
CA ILE A 39 -23.62 -8.32 -28.15
C ILE A 39 -22.61 -7.98 -29.23
N ALA A 40 -21.35 -7.94 -28.88
CA ALA A 40 -20.23 -8.36 -29.70
C ALA A 40 -18.91 -7.88 -29.09
N LEU A 41 -18.00 -8.79 -29.02
CA LEU A 41 -16.63 -8.76 -28.53
C LEU A 41 -16.58 -9.05 -27.02
N ALA A 42 -16.60 -10.37 -26.73
CA ALA A 42 -15.95 -10.89 -25.55
C ALA A 42 -14.46 -10.52 -25.65
N SER A 43 -14.09 -9.35 -25.16
CA SER A 43 -12.69 -8.98 -24.99
C SER A 43 -12.11 -10.01 -24.05
N VAL A 44 -11.26 -10.89 -24.56
CA VAL A 44 -10.51 -11.83 -23.74
C VAL A 44 -9.71 -10.98 -22.77
N SER A 45 -10.00 -11.08 -21.48
CA SER A 45 -9.26 -10.30 -20.47
C SER A 45 -7.77 -10.41 -20.74
N LYS A 46 -7.08 -9.28 -20.80
CA LYS A 46 -5.65 -9.18 -21.10
C LYS A 46 -4.80 -9.93 -20.08
N TYR A 47 -5.29 -10.06 -18.84
CA TYR A 47 -4.57 -10.66 -17.72
C TYR A 47 -5.31 -11.85 -17.13
N ALA A 48 -4.52 -12.89 -16.77
CA ALA A 48 -4.85 -13.87 -15.76
C ALA A 48 -4.00 -13.58 -14.52
N VAL A 49 -4.50 -13.86 -13.33
CA VAL A 49 -3.81 -13.50 -12.08
C VAL A 49 -3.54 -14.76 -11.27
N ARG A 50 -2.32 -14.90 -10.79
CA ARG A 50 -1.91 -15.85 -9.75
C ARG A 50 -1.61 -15.10 -8.48
N VAL A 51 -2.39 -15.37 -7.43
CA VAL A 51 -2.22 -14.75 -6.10
C VAL A 51 -1.40 -15.68 -5.22
N LEU A 52 -0.21 -15.26 -4.80
CA LEU A 52 0.55 -15.98 -3.79
C LEU A 52 0.06 -15.61 -2.39
N THR A 53 -0.33 -16.60 -1.60
CA THR A 53 -0.77 -16.43 -0.20
C THR A 53 -0.36 -17.60 0.66
N ARG A 54 -0.11 -17.36 1.95
CA ARG A 54 0.19 -18.40 2.95
C ARG A 54 -1.03 -19.23 3.38
N ASN A 55 -2.22 -18.68 3.12
CA ASN A 55 -3.48 -19.33 3.51
C ASN A 55 -4.51 -19.16 2.39
N ALA A 56 -4.70 -20.22 1.61
CA ALA A 56 -5.67 -20.27 0.52
C ALA A 56 -7.13 -20.27 1.00
N LEU A 57 -7.37 -20.57 2.26
CA LEU A 57 -8.70 -20.63 2.87
C LEU A 57 -9.08 -19.34 3.62
N SER A 58 -8.22 -18.33 3.60
CA SER A 58 -8.60 -17.02 4.17
C SER A 58 -9.77 -16.41 3.41
N ASN A 59 -10.57 -15.58 4.09
CA ASN A 59 -11.71 -14.90 3.47
C ASN A 59 -11.28 -14.13 2.23
N GLU A 60 -10.17 -13.38 2.31
CA GLU A 60 -9.64 -12.61 1.20
C GLU A 60 -9.23 -13.51 0.02
N ALA A 61 -8.56 -14.63 0.29
CA ALA A 61 -8.17 -15.57 -0.78
C ALA A 61 -9.40 -16.19 -1.44
N THR A 62 -10.41 -16.57 -0.65
CA THR A 62 -11.65 -17.14 -1.14
C THR A 62 -12.45 -16.15 -2.00
N GLU A 63 -12.55 -14.88 -1.56
CA GLU A 63 -13.17 -13.83 -2.35
C GLU A 63 -12.44 -13.59 -3.68
N LEU A 64 -11.12 -13.56 -3.65
CA LEU A 64 -10.31 -13.37 -4.86
C LEU A 64 -10.43 -14.57 -5.82
N ALA A 65 -10.49 -15.80 -5.30
CA ALA A 65 -10.67 -17.01 -6.11
C ALA A 65 -12.01 -17.02 -6.87
N ALA A 66 -13.03 -16.31 -6.39
CA ALA A 66 -14.31 -16.17 -7.07
C ALA A 66 -14.26 -15.24 -8.30
N ILE A 67 -13.20 -14.45 -8.46
CA ILE A 67 -13.02 -13.57 -9.62
C ILE A 67 -12.55 -14.40 -10.83
N PRO A 68 -13.20 -14.29 -11.99
CA PRO A 68 -12.79 -15.00 -13.18
C PRO A 68 -11.29 -14.76 -13.53
N ARG A 69 -10.57 -15.81 -13.87
CA ARG A 69 -9.12 -15.80 -14.21
C ARG A 69 -8.19 -15.46 -13.05
N VAL A 70 -8.67 -15.46 -11.81
CA VAL A 70 -7.83 -15.41 -10.63
C VAL A 70 -7.63 -16.84 -10.11
N THR A 71 -6.40 -17.21 -9.84
CA THR A 71 -6.00 -18.48 -9.22
C THR A 71 -5.23 -18.23 -7.95
N ILE A 72 -5.49 -19.00 -6.92
CA ILE A 72 -4.74 -18.95 -5.67
C ILE A 72 -3.60 -19.96 -5.73
N PHE A 73 -2.41 -19.50 -5.40
CA PHE A 73 -1.21 -20.32 -5.23
C PHE A 73 -0.82 -20.27 -3.75
N GLU A 74 -1.01 -21.38 -3.04
CA GLU A 74 -0.68 -21.44 -1.62
C GLU A 74 0.80 -21.69 -1.41
N GLY A 75 1.42 -20.90 -0.55
CA GLY A 75 2.81 -21.07 -0.19
C GLY A 75 3.40 -19.84 0.51
N GLU A 76 4.56 -20.05 1.12
CA GLU A 76 5.27 -19.00 1.85
C GLU A 76 5.93 -18.00 0.90
N THR A 77 5.66 -16.71 1.14
CA THR A 77 6.19 -15.62 0.31
C THR A 77 7.72 -15.50 0.44
N TYR A 78 8.24 -15.76 1.65
CA TYR A 78 9.67 -15.63 1.96
C TYR A 78 10.36 -16.99 1.96
N HIS A 79 10.11 -17.76 0.89
CA HIS A 79 10.69 -19.08 0.67
C HIS A 79 11.01 -19.27 -0.79
N GLU A 80 12.29 -19.33 -1.13
CA GLU A 80 12.74 -19.32 -2.53
C GLU A 80 12.16 -20.46 -3.40
N PRO A 81 12.09 -21.74 -2.92
CA PRO A 81 11.45 -22.79 -3.70
C PRO A 81 9.99 -22.48 -4.08
N THR A 82 9.21 -21.90 -3.15
CA THR A 82 7.83 -21.46 -3.40
C THR A 82 7.78 -20.37 -4.48
N LEU A 83 8.66 -19.37 -4.38
CA LEU A 83 8.72 -18.27 -5.35
C LEU A 83 9.09 -18.80 -6.75
N ARG A 84 10.03 -19.74 -6.84
CA ARG A 84 10.41 -20.38 -8.11
C ARG A 84 9.24 -21.10 -8.77
N GLU A 85 8.45 -21.83 -8.00
CA GLU A 85 7.24 -22.48 -8.52
C GLU A 85 6.17 -21.47 -8.91
N ALA A 86 5.96 -20.44 -8.09
CA ALA A 86 4.98 -19.40 -8.38
C ALA A 86 5.32 -18.58 -9.63
N LEU A 87 6.61 -18.43 -9.97
CA LEU A 87 7.09 -17.67 -11.13
C LEU A 87 7.01 -18.44 -12.45
N LYS A 88 6.72 -19.74 -12.44
CA LYS A 88 6.62 -20.53 -13.69
C LYS A 88 5.53 -19.97 -14.60
N ASN A 89 5.89 -19.71 -15.86
CA ASN A 89 5.03 -19.18 -16.93
C ASN A 89 4.43 -17.80 -16.64
N VAL A 90 5.02 -17.02 -15.73
CA VAL A 90 4.60 -15.67 -15.41
C VAL A 90 5.14 -14.67 -16.41
N SER A 91 4.27 -13.78 -16.90
CA SER A 91 4.67 -12.67 -17.78
C SER A 91 4.97 -11.39 -17.01
N TYR A 92 4.23 -11.11 -15.94
CA TYR A 92 4.33 -9.89 -15.14
C TYR A 92 4.31 -10.23 -13.66
N VAL A 93 5.01 -9.44 -12.85
CA VAL A 93 5.00 -9.58 -11.38
C VAL A 93 4.60 -8.25 -10.77
N PHE A 94 3.61 -8.28 -9.88
CA PHE A 94 3.43 -7.24 -8.87
C PHE A 94 3.99 -7.78 -7.55
N ALA A 95 4.98 -7.09 -6.98
CA ALA A 95 5.66 -7.52 -5.77
C ALA A 95 5.46 -6.51 -4.64
N ASN A 96 4.71 -6.92 -3.60
CA ASN A 96 4.55 -6.17 -2.36
C ASN A 96 4.98 -7.04 -1.17
N THR A 97 6.14 -6.74 -0.64
CA THR A 97 6.67 -7.34 0.59
C THR A 97 6.11 -6.65 1.84
N ASN A 98 6.18 -7.27 3.00
CA ASN A 98 5.65 -6.73 4.25
C ASN A 98 6.76 -6.53 5.29
N GLY A 99 7.37 -5.34 5.31
CA GLY A 99 8.42 -4.99 6.24
C GLY A 99 7.98 -4.99 7.72
N PHE A 100 6.68 -4.78 7.99
CA PHE A 100 6.16 -4.90 9.36
C PHE A 100 6.19 -6.34 9.89
N ALA A 101 6.08 -7.33 8.99
CA ALA A 101 6.15 -8.74 9.37
C ALA A 101 7.57 -9.24 9.51
N ILE A 102 8.48 -8.85 8.61
CA ILE A 102 9.81 -9.48 8.49
C ILE A 102 10.96 -8.58 8.94
N GLY A 103 10.70 -7.30 9.22
CA GLY A 103 11.72 -6.32 9.55
C GLY A 103 12.50 -5.81 8.34
N GLU A 104 13.27 -4.75 8.54
CA GLU A 104 13.96 -4.05 7.45
C GLU A 104 14.98 -4.92 6.71
N GLN A 105 15.82 -5.66 7.45
CA GLN A 105 16.89 -6.45 6.84
C GLN A 105 16.33 -7.54 5.91
N ALA A 106 15.33 -8.26 6.36
CA ALA A 106 14.67 -9.29 5.55
C ALA A 106 13.87 -8.67 4.38
N GLU A 107 13.26 -7.49 4.58
CA GLU A 107 12.61 -6.73 3.51
C GLU A 107 13.60 -6.43 2.36
N ILE A 108 14.79 -5.94 2.68
CA ILE A 108 15.84 -5.65 1.70
C ILE A 108 16.27 -6.93 0.97
N TYR A 109 16.56 -7.99 1.73
CA TYR A 109 16.99 -9.26 1.16
C TYR A 109 15.94 -9.82 0.18
N TRP A 110 14.70 -9.95 0.63
CA TRP A 110 13.64 -10.53 -0.19
C TRP A 110 13.19 -9.63 -1.34
N GLY A 111 13.22 -8.30 -1.17
CA GLY A 111 12.92 -7.37 -2.26
C GLY A 111 13.92 -7.49 -3.40
N ILE A 112 15.22 -7.53 -3.08
CA ILE A 112 16.29 -7.76 -4.08
C ILE A 112 16.17 -9.16 -4.67
N ARG A 113 15.96 -10.18 -3.85
CA ARG A 113 15.85 -11.56 -4.33
C ARG A 113 14.67 -11.77 -5.28
N LEU A 114 13.53 -11.12 -5.02
CA LEU A 114 12.38 -11.13 -5.93
C LEU A 114 12.71 -10.53 -7.28
N TYR A 115 13.45 -9.43 -7.33
CA TYR A 115 13.92 -8.84 -8.58
C TYR A 115 14.80 -9.83 -9.37
N GLU A 116 15.77 -10.45 -8.69
CA GLU A 116 16.69 -11.42 -9.32
C GLU A 116 15.95 -12.66 -9.85
N LEU A 117 15.02 -13.20 -9.07
CA LEU A 117 14.17 -14.31 -9.49
C LEU A 117 13.28 -13.93 -10.69
N ALA A 118 12.68 -12.76 -10.70
CA ALA A 118 11.90 -12.29 -11.83
C ALA A 118 12.75 -12.23 -13.13
N ARG A 119 13.99 -11.77 -13.04
CA ARG A 119 14.95 -11.79 -14.18
C ARG A 119 15.28 -13.22 -14.63
N GLU A 120 15.59 -14.09 -13.67
CA GLU A 120 15.93 -15.50 -13.95
C GLU A 120 14.79 -16.21 -14.70
N PHE A 121 13.54 -15.96 -14.28
CA PHE A 121 12.34 -16.52 -14.91
C PHE A 121 11.88 -15.76 -16.16
N ARG A 122 12.67 -14.79 -16.64
CA ARG A 122 12.39 -13.99 -17.85
C ARG A 122 11.04 -13.29 -17.82
N VAL A 123 10.67 -12.78 -16.63
CA VAL A 123 9.52 -11.92 -16.49
C VAL A 123 9.67 -10.70 -17.40
N LYS A 124 8.61 -10.31 -18.07
CA LYS A 124 8.64 -9.16 -19.02
C LYS A 124 8.69 -7.84 -18.28
N HIS A 125 7.98 -7.74 -17.13
CA HIS A 125 7.89 -6.51 -16.35
C HIS A 125 7.65 -6.82 -14.87
N LEU A 126 8.49 -6.24 -14.01
CA LEU A 126 8.34 -6.24 -12.57
C LEU A 126 7.79 -4.89 -12.11
N LEU A 127 6.62 -4.88 -11.49
CA LEU A 127 6.04 -3.75 -10.78
C LEU A 127 6.27 -3.94 -9.28
N TYR A 128 7.14 -3.13 -8.68
CA TYR A 128 7.47 -3.21 -7.27
C TYR A 128 6.67 -2.16 -6.47
N ALA A 129 6.01 -2.59 -5.40
CA ALA A 129 5.32 -1.71 -4.44
C ALA A 129 6.35 -1.07 -3.51
N GLY A 130 6.84 0.10 -3.92
CA GLY A 130 7.86 0.86 -3.21
C GLY A 130 7.30 1.81 -2.16
N LEU A 131 8.20 2.32 -1.34
CA LEU A 131 8.00 3.45 -0.42
C LEU A 131 9.18 4.42 -0.51
N GLU A 132 9.07 5.52 0.19
CA GLU A 132 10.14 6.52 0.26
C GLU A 132 11.34 5.98 1.05
N TYR A 133 12.53 6.41 0.70
CA TYR A 133 13.72 6.19 1.51
C TYR A 133 13.87 7.37 2.49
N ALA A 134 13.17 7.31 3.61
CA ALA A 134 13.04 8.42 4.56
C ALA A 134 14.40 8.92 5.08
N SER A 135 15.27 8.00 5.50
CA SER A 135 16.63 8.38 5.94
C SER A 135 17.41 9.14 4.88
N LYS A 136 17.34 8.72 3.60
CA LYS A 136 18.03 9.40 2.50
C LYS A 136 17.44 10.78 2.22
N LEU A 137 16.11 10.90 2.22
CA LEU A 137 15.43 12.18 2.06
C LEU A 137 15.78 13.16 3.17
N GLY A 138 15.96 12.68 4.39
CA GLY A 138 16.37 13.45 5.56
C GLY A 138 17.88 13.60 5.73
N ASN A 139 18.69 13.41 4.66
CA ASN A 139 20.15 13.49 4.69
C ASN A 139 20.81 12.62 5.78
N PHE A 140 20.20 11.47 6.05
CA PHE A 140 20.62 10.50 7.08
C PHE A 140 20.63 11.04 8.52
N ASP A 141 19.86 12.10 8.80
CA ASP A 141 19.58 12.50 10.17
C ASP A 141 18.81 11.36 10.86
N PRO A 142 19.28 10.85 12.02
CA PRO A 142 18.66 9.74 12.73
C PRO A 142 17.17 9.95 13.07
N LYS A 143 16.72 11.20 13.20
CA LYS A 143 15.30 11.50 13.48
C LYS A 143 14.32 11.02 12.42
N TYR A 144 14.78 10.74 11.19
CA TYR A 144 13.95 10.24 10.08
C TYR A 144 14.06 8.73 9.87
N ARG A 145 14.81 8.06 10.72
CA ARG A 145 15.04 6.61 10.59
C ARG A 145 13.74 5.84 10.78
N THR A 146 13.33 5.12 9.74
CA THR A 146 12.03 4.44 9.67
C THR A 146 12.19 3.10 8.97
N GLY A 147 12.20 1.99 9.69
CA GLY A 147 12.57 0.68 9.15
C GLY A 147 11.73 0.24 7.95
N HIS A 148 10.40 0.39 8.01
CA HIS A 148 9.53 -0.05 6.92
C HIS A 148 9.59 0.85 5.67
N LEU A 149 9.88 2.15 5.82
CA LEU A 149 10.12 3.05 4.69
C LEU A 149 11.51 2.79 4.11
N ASP A 150 12.52 2.77 4.95
CA ASP A 150 13.92 2.60 4.55
C ASP A 150 14.17 1.24 3.90
N GLY A 151 13.55 0.17 4.40
CA GLY A 151 13.67 -1.15 3.81
C GLY A 151 13.21 -1.18 2.36
N LYS A 152 11.99 -0.72 2.10
CA LYS A 152 11.47 -0.61 0.72
C LYS A 152 12.24 0.42 -0.11
N GLY A 153 12.62 1.56 0.48
CA GLY A 153 13.40 2.59 -0.19
C GLY A 153 14.76 2.08 -0.68
N LYS A 154 15.45 1.24 0.11
CA LYS A 154 16.70 0.60 -0.30
C LYS A 154 16.51 -0.42 -1.43
N VAL A 155 15.42 -1.17 -1.43
CA VAL A 155 15.06 -2.05 -2.56
C VAL A 155 14.79 -1.23 -3.81
N VAL A 156 14.09 -0.11 -3.69
CA VAL A 156 13.85 0.82 -4.80
C VAL A 156 15.18 1.32 -5.36
N GLU A 157 16.11 1.78 -4.52
CA GLU A 157 17.46 2.20 -4.95
C GLU A 157 18.18 1.09 -5.71
N TYR A 158 18.06 -0.17 -5.25
CA TYR A 158 18.66 -1.29 -5.96
C TYR A 158 18.03 -1.47 -7.36
N ILE A 159 16.70 -1.48 -7.46
CA ILE A 159 15.98 -1.72 -8.72
C ILE A 159 16.22 -0.60 -9.72
N THR A 160 16.17 0.66 -9.28
CA THR A 160 16.33 1.83 -10.17
C THR A 160 17.73 1.97 -10.75
N ASN A 161 18.73 1.33 -10.14
CA ASN A 161 20.08 1.21 -10.68
C ASN A 161 20.26 0.02 -11.63
N GLN A 162 19.21 -0.73 -11.96
CA GLN A 162 19.28 -1.86 -12.88
C GLN A 162 18.85 -1.45 -14.29
N PRO A 163 19.36 -2.17 -15.34
CA PRO A 163 18.90 -1.95 -16.70
C PRO A 163 17.40 -2.20 -16.86
N THR A 164 16.77 -1.45 -17.74
CA THR A 164 15.34 -1.59 -18.09
C THR A 164 15.07 -2.64 -19.17
N THR A 165 16.10 -3.37 -19.56
CA THR A 165 16.06 -4.48 -20.54
C THR A 165 16.98 -5.60 -20.07
N PRO A 166 16.70 -6.89 -20.36
CA PRO A 166 15.52 -7.41 -21.07
C PRO A 166 14.23 -7.41 -20.25
N MET A 167 14.28 -7.23 -18.92
CA MET A 167 13.12 -7.11 -18.04
C MET A 167 12.85 -5.62 -17.76
N ALA A 168 11.64 -5.17 -18.11
CA ALA A 168 11.16 -3.87 -17.66
C ALA A 168 10.92 -3.87 -16.14
N TRP A 169 11.08 -2.71 -15.51
CA TRP A 169 10.70 -2.51 -14.12
C TRP A 169 9.98 -1.17 -13.96
N SER A 170 9.10 -1.13 -12.97
CA SER A 170 8.44 0.10 -12.53
C SER A 170 8.29 0.08 -11.02
N ILE A 171 8.30 1.25 -10.40
CA ILE A 171 8.09 1.41 -8.97
C ILE A 171 6.79 2.18 -8.73
N LEU A 172 5.87 1.58 -7.98
CA LEU A 172 4.65 2.25 -7.54
C LEU A 172 4.78 2.58 -6.05
N LYS A 173 5.18 3.82 -5.76
CA LYS A 173 5.35 4.30 -4.38
C LYS A 173 4.01 4.72 -3.80
N SER A 174 3.56 4.01 -2.79
CA SER A 174 2.39 4.40 -2.01
C SER A 174 2.76 5.42 -0.92
N CYS A 175 1.75 5.79 -0.16
CA CYS A 175 1.86 6.56 1.07
C CYS A 175 0.86 6.02 2.08
N LEU A 176 0.43 6.83 3.07
CA LEU A 176 -0.59 6.41 4.02
C LEU A 176 -1.90 6.10 3.28
N TYR A 177 -2.56 5.02 3.66
CA TYR A 177 -3.87 4.71 3.10
C TYR A 177 -4.93 5.62 3.73
N ILE A 178 -5.75 6.24 2.90
CA ILE A 178 -6.84 7.09 3.37
C ILE A 178 -7.86 6.28 4.20
N GLU A 179 -8.02 5.00 3.90
CA GLU A 179 -8.83 4.06 4.67
C GLU A 179 -8.33 3.88 6.11
N GLY A 180 -7.04 4.16 6.37
CA GLY A 180 -6.46 4.19 7.72
C GLY A 180 -7.13 5.20 8.64
N LEU A 181 -7.89 6.16 8.11
CA LEU A 181 -8.78 7.04 8.89
C LEU A 181 -9.88 6.28 9.64
N SER A 182 -10.12 5.03 9.30
CA SER A 182 -11.02 4.14 10.06
C SER A 182 -10.29 3.24 11.07
N GLU A 183 -8.96 3.29 11.13
CA GLU A 183 -8.13 2.42 11.96
C GLU A 183 -7.10 3.23 12.77
N ILE A 184 -5.84 3.25 12.35
CA ILE A 184 -4.73 3.89 13.10
C ILE A 184 -4.71 5.42 13.03
N LEU A 185 -5.39 6.01 12.06
CA LEU A 185 -5.49 7.46 11.87
C LEU A 185 -6.88 8.00 12.25
N ARG A 186 -7.72 7.16 12.85
CA ARG A 186 -9.11 7.52 13.18
C ARG A 186 -9.19 8.63 14.23
N PRO A 187 -10.21 9.48 14.15
CA PRO A 187 -10.51 10.41 15.22
C PRO A 187 -11.13 9.68 16.42
N PHE A 188 -11.00 10.28 17.59
CA PHE A 188 -11.63 9.82 18.83
C PHE A 188 -12.35 10.97 19.53
N PRO A 189 -13.36 10.69 20.40
CA PRO A 189 -14.03 11.73 21.15
C PRO A 189 -13.08 12.50 22.06
N ASP A 190 -13.24 13.82 22.17
CA ASP A 190 -12.52 14.61 23.14
C ASP A 190 -12.92 14.17 24.56
N PRO A 191 -11.98 13.90 25.47
CA PRO A 191 -12.30 13.50 26.85
C PRO A 191 -13.17 14.51 27.61
N ASN A 192 -13.11 15.79 27.24
CA ASN A 192 -13.83 16.88 27.90
C ASN A 192 -15.11 17.32 27.17
N ASP A 193 -15.27 16.91 25.90
CA ASP A 193 -16.42 17.25 25.07
C ASP A 193 -16.69 16.10 24.08
N SER A 194 -17.49 15.13 24.48
CA SER A 194 -17.80 13.92 23.70
C SER A 194 -18.41 14.18 22.31
N GLU A 195 -18.96 15.37 22.08
CA GLU A 195 -19.52 15.78 20.80
C GLU A 195 -18.41 16.21 19.80
N THR A 196 -17.24 16.58 20.30
CA THR A 196 -16.08 16.96 19.48
C THR A 196 -15.18 15.76 19.22
N MET A 197 -14.84 15.54 17.96
CA MET A 197 -13.86 14.51 17.53
C MET A 197 -12.47 15.12 17.45
N VAL A 198 -11.46 14.38 17.89
CA VAL A 198 -10.07 14.81 17.85
C VAL A 198 -9.26 13.96 16.88
N PHE A 199 -8.64 14.59 15.91
CA PHE A 199 -7.55 14.02 15.12
C PHE A 199 -6.23 14.43 15.78
N ALA A 200 -5.54 13.50 16.43
CA ALA A 200 -4.27 13.79 17.09
C ALA A 200 -3.09 13.15 16.34
N ALA A 201 -2.06 13.93 16.09
CA ALA A 201 -0.82 13.46 15.47
C ALA A 201 0.33 14.44 15.78
N PRO A 202 1.59 13.98 15.85
CA PRO A 202 2.75 14.83 16.08
C PRO A 202 3.25 15.45 14.76
N LEU A 203 2.38 16.19 14.08
CA LEU A 203 2.59 16.63 12.70
C LEU A 203 2.87 18.14 12.57
N GLY A 204 2.53 18.94 13.59
CA GLY A 204 2.63 20.40 13.52
C GLY A 204 1.87 20.96 12.32
N ASP A 205 2.54 21.77 11.52
CA ASP A 205 2.02 22.30 10.25
C ASP A 205 2.39 21.43 9.02
N GLY A 206 2.99 20.27 9.22
CA GLY A 206 3.35 19.33 8.16
C GLY A 206 2.11 18.74 7.48
N LYS A 207 2.35 18.11 6.32
CA LYS A 207 1.29 17.46 5.54
C LYS A 207 1.59 15.98 5.35
N CYS A 208 0.58 15.16 5.52
CA CYS A 208 0.65 13.74 5.20
C CYS A 208 0.05 13.47 3.84
N PRO A 209 0.76 12.75 2.99
CA PRO A 209 0.18 12.21 1.78
C PRO A 209 -0.76 11.05 2.12
N LEU A 210 -1.95 11.06 1.55
CA LEU A 210 -2.92 9.98 1.65
C LEU A 210 -3.25 9.42 0.27
N ILE A 211 -3.40 8.11 0.13
CA ILE A 211 -3.80 7.45 -1.11
C ILE A 211 -5.06 6.61 -0.91
N TYR A 212 -6.04 6.78 -1.78
CA TYR A 212 -7.19 5.89 -1.90
C TYR A 212 -6.77 4.57 -2.54
N LEU A 213 -7.00 3.44 -1.87
CA LEU A 213 -6.51 2.14 -2.30
C LEU A 213 -7.10 1.65 -3.62
N GLU A 214 -8.34 2.05 -3.98
CA GLU A 214 -8.90 1.71 -5.29
C GLU A 214 -8.13 2.41 -6.43
N ASP A 215 -7.74 3.68 -6.22
CA ASP A 215 -6.91 4.41 -7.18
C ASP A 215 -5.51 3.80 -7.28
N TYR A 216 -4.95 3.29 -6.16
CA TYR A 216 -3.68 2.56 -6.17
C TYR A 216 -3.72 1.35 -7.11
N GLY A 217 -4.79 0.55 -7.04
CA GLY A 217 -5.03 -0.57 -7.95
C GLY A 217 -5.12 -0.13 -9.42
N SER A 218 -5.77 1.00 -9.68
CA SER A 218 -5.90 1.60 -11.01
C SER A 218 -4.56 2.06 -11.57
N TYR A 219 -3.68 2.67 -10.76
CA TYR A 219 -2.33 3.02 -11.16
C TYR A 219 -1.47 1.78 -11.48
N ALA A 220 -1.58 0.72 -10.67
CA ALA A 220 -0.88 -0.54 -10.94
C ALA A 220 -1.33 -1.12 -12.29
N ARG A 221 -2.63 -1.12 -12.59
CA ARG A 221 -3.17 -1.54 -13.88
C ARG A 221 -2.63 -0.69 -15.02
N TRP A 222 -2.67 0.64 -14.87
CA TRP A 222 -2.15 1.55 -15.89
C TRP A 222 -0.68 1.28 -16.21
N MET A 223 0.15 1.02 -15.20
CA MET A 223 1.58 0.74 -15.40
C MET A 223 1.80 -0.53 -16.23
N LEU A 224 1.01 -1.57 -16.00
CA LEU A 224 1.09 -2.81 -16.80
C LEU A 224 0.50 -2.65 -18.20
N ASP A 225 -0.51 -1.79 -18.37
CA ASP A 225 -1.13 -1.53 -19.67
C ASP A 225 -0.28 -0.63 -20.57
N ASN A 226 0.61 0.19 -19.98
CA ASN A 226 1.43 1.17 -20.68
C ASN A 226 2.94 0.90 -20.50
N PRO A 227 3.46 -0.29 -20.86
CA PRO A 227 4.85 -0.67 -20.55
C PRO A 227 5.90 0.27 -21.17
N ALA A 228 5.61 0.90 -22.31
CA ALA A 228 6.53 1.86 -22.91
C ALA A 228 6.67 3.17 -22.10
N ARG A 229 5.62 3.56 -21.35
CA ARG A 229 5.63 4.77 -20.50
C ARG A 229 6.04 4.48 -19.07
N SER A 230 5.78 3.26 -18.59
CA SER A 230 6.03 2.87 -17.20
C SER A 230 7.41 2.22 -17.00
N ASN A 231 8.07 1.74 -18.04
CA ASN A 231 9.40 1.13 -17.93
C ASN A 231 10.43 2.15 -17.43
N GLY A 232 11.03 1.86 -16.28
CA GLY A 232 11.96 2.77 -15.61
C GLY A 232 11.28 3.90 -14.80
N LEU A 233 9.94 3.89 -14.68
CA LEU A 233 9.19 4.94 -14.00
C LEU A 233 9.08 4.63 -12.50
N GLU A 234 9.40 5.64 -11.67
CA GLU A 234 8.99 5.73 -10.28
C GLU A 234 7.77 6.64 -10.19
N LEU A 235 6.61 6.08 -9.87
CA LEU A 235 5.37 6.84 -9.71
C LEU A 235 5.02 6.96 -8.23
N HIS A 236 5.05 8.20 -7.72
CA HIS A 236 4.66 8.53 -6.35
C HIS A 236 3.17 8.87 -6.32
N VAL A 237 2.33 7.91 -5.90
CA VAL A 237 0.88 8.12 -5.91
C VAL A 237 0.37 8.75 -4.61
N GLY A 238 -0.74 9.48 -4.73
CA GLY A 238 -1.43 10.12 -3.62
C GLY A 238 -2.77 10.67 -4.08
N THR A 239 -3.71 10.74 -3.15
CA THR A 239 -4.97 11.46 -3.32
C THR A 239 -4.73 12.94 -3.05
N GLU A 240 -4.11 13.24 -1.91
CA GLU A 240 -3.83 14.60 -1.43
C GLU A 240 -2.70 14.58 -0.39
N ASP A 241 -1.90 15.65 -0.36
CA ASP A 241 -1.02 15.98 0.78
C ASP A 241 -1.77 16.91 1.71
N ILE A 242 -2.32 16.39 2.83
CA ILE A 242 -3.24 17.12 3.70
C ILE A 242 -2.63 17.45 5.07
N ALA A 243 -2.83 18.68 5.54
CA ALA A 243 -2.57 19.04 6.92
C ALA A 243 -3.69 18.53 7.83
N TRP A 244 -3.37 18.08 9.06
CA TRP A 244 -4.38 17.49 9.96
C TRP A 244 -5.49 18.48 10.36
N LYS A 245 -5.21 19.77 10.37
CA LYS A 245 -6.25 20.81 10.57
C LYS A 245 -7.28 20.82 9.42
N ASP A 246 -6.81 20.64 8.18
CA ASP A 246 -7.68 20.61 7.00
C ASP A 246 -8.45 19.28 6.95
N LEU A 247 -7.84 18.17 7.41
CA LEU A 247 -8.51 16.89 7.60
C LEU A 247 -9.68 16.99 8.59
N ALA A 248 -9.47 17.62 9.74
CA ALA A 248 -10.53 17.86 10.73
C ALA A 248 -11.65 18.75 10.19
N ALA A 249 -11.30 19.79 9.43
CA ALA A 249 -12.27 20.66 8.76
C ALA A 249 -13.09 19.89 7.71
N ALA A 250 -12.44 19.06 6.88
CA ALA A 250 -13.11 18.21 5.89
C ALA A 250 -14.07 17.22 6.56
N PHE A 251 -13.65 16.57 7.66
CA PHE A 251 -14.50 15.67 8.43
C PHE A 251 -15.75 16.40 8.98
N THR A 252 -15.57 17.58 9.55
CA THR A 252 -16.69 18.39 10.07
C THR A 252 -17.67 18.75 8.94
N ALA A 253 -17.14 19.19 7.79
CA ALA A 253 -17.97 19.60 6.65
C ALA A 253 -18.80 18.43 6.07
N VAL A 254 -18.23 17.22 6.03
CA VAL A 254 -18.90 16.05 5.43
C VAL A 254 -19.85 15.37 6.41
N THR A 255 -19.44 15.21 7.66
CA THR A 255 -20.20 14.41 8.64
C THR A 255 -21.17 15.24 9.50
N GLY A 256 -21.02 16.56 9.51
CA GLY A 256 -21.73 17.45 10.43
C GLY A 256 -21.27 17.35 11.89
N ARG A 257 -20.31 16.47 12.22
CA ARG A 257 -19.76 16.32 13.57
C ARG A 257 -18.55 17.25 13.70
N LYS A 258 -18.53 18.05 14.76
CA LYS A 258 -17.39 18.92 15.06
C LYS A 258 -16.11 18.10 15.23
N ALA A 259 -15.04 18.48 14.56
CA ALA A 259 -13.73 17.89 14.71
C ALA A 259 -12.64 18.95 14.82
N VAL A 260 -11.60 18.63 15.56
CA VAL A 260 -10.43 19.48 15.77
C VAL A 260 -9.14 18.68 15.55
N TYR A 261 -8.11 19.36 15.11
CA TYR A 261 -6.75 18.82 15.15
C TYR A 261 -6.10 19.16 16.48
N LYS A 262 -5.47 18.18 17.11
CA LYS A 262 -4.59 18.37 18.25
C LYS A 262 -3.17 17.97 17.86
N ASP A 263 -2.30 18.95 17.74
CA ASP A 263 -0.86 18.69 17.63
C ASP A 263 -0.36 18.16 18.98
N VAL A 264 0.32 17.03 18.94
CA VAL A 264 0.85 16.34 20.12
C VAL A 264 2.34 16.10 19.94
N THR A 265 3.06 15.94 21.06
CA THR A 265 4.43 15.43 21.00
C THR A 265 4.46 13.95 20.64
N LEU A 266 5.60 13.42 20.24
CA LEU A 266 5.78 11.98 20.00
C LEU A 266 5.43 11.16 21.25
N ASP A 267 5.83 11.62 22.44
CA ASP A 267 5.53 10.92 23.70
C ASP A 267 4.03 10.88 23.98
N GLU A 268 3.33 12.01 23.82
CA GLU A 268 1.88 12.06 23.95
C GLU A 268 1.18 11.16 22.92
N TYR A 269 1.68 11.12 21.67
CA TYR A 269 1.11 10.27 20.61
C TYR A 269 1.14 8.79 21.00
N PHE A 270 2.25 8.30 21.55
CA PHE A 270 2.35 6.91 21.99
C PHE A 270 1.54 6.60 23.27
N GLN A 271 1.05 7.61 23.96
CA GLN A 271 0.13 7.47 25.11
C GLN A 271 -1.35 7.48 24.71
N LEU A 272 -1.69 7.76 23.44
CA LEU A 272 -3.08 7.76 22.95
C LEU A 272 -3.74 6.38 22.89
N GLY A 273 -3.00 5.30 23.13
CA GLY A 273 -3.54 3.93 23.05
C GLY A 273 -3.83 3.42 21.63
N ILE A 274 -3.29 4.09 20.61
CA ILE A 274 -3.35 3.62 19.21
C ILE A 274 -2.54 2.34 19.06
N TRP A 275 -1.41 2.28 19.76
CA TRP A 275 -0.53 1.13 19.81
C TRP A 275 -0.61 0.49 21.20
N PRO A 276 -1.04 -0.79 21.31
CA PRO A 276 -1.13 -1.48 22.61
C PRO A 276 0.21 -1.53 23.34
N ASP A 277 1.30 -1.77 22.63
CA ASP A 277 2.66 -1.76 23.17
C ASP A 277 3.60 -1.01 22.20
N PRO A 278 3.89 0.27 22.45
CA PRO A 278 4.81 1.05 21.61
C PRO A 278 6.26 0.55 21.63
N ASP A 279 6.65 -0.18 22.65
CA ASP A 279 8.00 -0.69 22.81
C ASP A 279 8.17 -2.13 22.28
N ALA A 280 7.08 -2.74 21.81
CA ALA A 280 7.12 -4.01 21.09
C ALA A 280 7.94 -3.89 19.79
N LYS A 281 8.68 -4.97 19.47
CA LYS A 281 9.44 -5.04 18.21
C LYS A 281 8.51 -5.27 17.02
N LEU A 282 8.75 -4.50 15.94
CA LEU A 282 8.23 -4.83 14.62
C LEU A 282 8.96 -6.07 14.07
N GLY A 283 8.35 -6.72 13.08
CA GLY A 283 8.93 -7.96 12.55
C GLY A 283 8.41 -9.21 13.27
N TYR A 284 7.10 -9.26 13.50
CA TYR A 284 6.43 -10.37 14.22
C TYR A 284 6.65 -11.77 13.58
N SER A 285 7.11 -11.84 12.34
CA SER A 285 7.52 -13.08 11.66
C SER A 285 9.04 -13.26 11.61
N ALA A 286 9.81 -12.29 12.12
CA ALA A 286 11.25 -12.40 12.27
C ALA A 286 11.60 -13.17 13.55
N ARG A 287 12.87 -13.52 13.71
CA ARG A 287 13.33 -14.12 14.97
C ARG A 287 13.24 -13.07 16.08
N PRO A 288 12.77 -13.44 17.28
CA PRO A 288 12.60 -12.49 18.40
C PRO A 288 13.91 -11.79 18.83
N ASP A 289 15.05 -12.46 18.61
CA ASP A 289 16.40 -11.98 18.96
C ASP A 289 17.08 -11.20 17.82
N GLU A 290 16.37 -10.91 16.73
CA GLU A 290 16.93 -10.14 15.60
C GLU A 290 17.29 -8.71 16.06
N PRO A 291 18.59 -8.34 16.07
CA PRO A 291 19.04 -7.09 16.67
C PRO A 291 18.68 -5.84 15.86
N THR A 292 18.28 -6.01 14.61
CA THR A 292 17.98 -4.89 13.70
C THR A 292 16.50 -4.48 13.72
N LEU A 293 15.66 -5.16 14.51
CA LEU A 293 14.25 -4.83 14.59
C LEU A 293 14.01 -3.53 15.39
N PHE A 294 13.26 -2.64 14.78
CA PHE A 294 12.77 -1.43 15.44
C PHE A 294 11.61 -1.75 16.38
N THR A 295 11.49 -0.98 17.46
CA THR A 295 10.24 -0.89 18.18
C THR A 295 9.21 -0.10 17.37
N VAL A 296 7.93 -0.24 17.70
CA VAL A 296 6.86 0.60 17.14
C VAL A 296 7.19 2.08 17.34
N ARG A 297 7.64 2.46 18.55
CA ARG A 297 8.04 3.83 18.90
C ARG A 297 9.15 4.35 17.99
N GLU A 298 10.25 3.62 17.88
CA GLU A 298 11.38 4.01 17.04
C GLU A 298 10.95 4.21 15.57
N ASN A 299 10.22 3.23 15.03
CA ASN A 299 9.78 3.23 13.65
C ASN A 299 8.82 4.38 13.33
N PHE A 300 7.79 4.59 14.18
CA PHE A 300 6.78 5.62 13.93
C PHE A 300 7.23 7.03 14.36
N SER A 301 8.26 7.17 15.18
CA SER A 301 8.89 8.46 15.40
C SER A 301 9.54 9.01 14.13
N GLY A 302 10.35 8.21 13.44
CA GLY A 302 10.93 8.60 12.16
C GLY A 302 9.89 8.82 11.07
N PHE A 303 8.83 7.99 11.05
CA PHE A 303 7.71 8.14 10.14
C PHE A 303 7.01 9.50 10.30
N TRP A 304 6.63 9.91 11.52
CA TRP A 304 5.97 11.20 11.76
C TRP A 304 6.89 12.39 11.45
N ASN A 305 8.18 12.30 11.79
CA ASN A 305 9.15 13.34 11.46
C ASN A 305 9.28 13.55 9.94
N THR A 306 9.20 12.48 9.15
CA THR A 306 9.26 12.54 7.68
C THR A 306 8.14 13.41 7.11
N TRP A 307 6.92 13.27 7.64
CA TRP A 307 5.76 14.04 7.20
C TRP A 307 5.70 15.43 7.82
N LYS A 308 6.07 15.57 9.08
CA LYS A 308 6.15 16.85 9.77
C LYS A 308 7.04 17.85 9.02
N ASP A 309 8.16 17.39 8.51
CA ASP A 309 9.15 18.22 7.81
C ASP A 309 8.92 18.25 6.28
N ASN A 310 7.81 17.69 5.78
CA ASN A 310 7.40 17.69 4.37
C ASN A 310 8.51 17.21 3.41
N LEU A 311 9.18 16.10 3.74
CA LEU A 311 10.34 15.61 2.97
C LEU A 311 9.95 15.04 1.60
N THR A 312 8.69 14.79 1.34
CA THR A 312 8.23 14.17 0.09
C THR A 312 7.40 15.14 -0.75
N LYS A 313 7.38 14.89 -2.06
CA LYS A 313 6.56 15.65 -3.01
C LYS A 313 5.92 14.70 -4.00
N ARG A 314 4.73 15.05 -4.48
CA ARG A 314 3.99 14.35 -5.52
C ARG A 314 3.64 15.26 -6.67
N ASP A 315 3.71 14.72 -7.88
CA ASP A 315 3.27 15.40 -9.09
C ASP A 315 1.80 15.05 -9.35
N TYR A 316 0.90 15.83 -8.75
CA TYR A 316 -0.54 15.62 -8.88
C TYR A 316 -1.04 15.86 -10.31
N GLN A 317 -0.35 16.70 -11.12
CA GLN A 317 -0.70 16.87 -12.52
C GLN A 317 -0.43 15.59 -13.31
N LEU A 318 0.73 14.96 -13.12
CA LEU A 318 1.04 13.66 -13.71
C LEU A 318 0.03 12.58 -13.28
N LEU A 319 -0.37 12.59 -12.01
CA LEU A 319 -1.39 11.65 -11.49
C LEU A 319 -2.75 11.88 -12.15
N ASP A 320 -3.16 13.13 -12.37
CA ASP A 320 -4.39 13.48 -13.10
C ASP A 320 -4.31 13.06 -14.57
N ASP A 321 -3.16 13.23 -15.21
CA ASP A 321 -2.96 12.83 -16.61
C ASP A 321 -3.00 11.30 -16.79
N ILE A 322 -2.52 10.55 -15.79
CA ILE A 322 -2.54 9.08 -15.77
C ILE A 322 -3.94 8.53 -15.45
N LEU A 323 -4.58 9.09 -14.42
CA LEU A 323 -5.89 8.66 -13.93
C LEU A 323 -6.78 9.89 -13.68
N PRO A 324 -7.41 10.45 -14.73
CA PRO A 324 -8.25 11.65 -14.60
C PRO A 324 -9.44 11.47 -13.64
N THR A 325 -9.86 10.23 -13.42
CA THR A 325 -11.00 9.85 -12.57
C THR A 325 -10.62 9.56 -11.13
N ARG A 326 -9.35 9.73 -10.75
CA ARG A 326 -8.92 9.52 -9.38
C ARG A 326 -9.67 10.41 -8.40
N VAL A 327 -9.80 9.97 -7.18
CA VAL A 327 -10.23 10.83 -6.08
C VAL A 327 -9.16 11.89 -5.82
N LYS A 328 -9.56 13.18 -5.77
CA LYS A 328 -8.61 14.31 -5.74
C LYS A 328 -8.42 14.93 -4.37
N SER A 329 -9.32 14.63 -3.43
CA SER A 329 -9.21 15.13 -2.06
C SER A 329 -9.74 14.13 -1.04
N VAL A 330 -9.30 14.29 0.21
CA VAL A 330 -9.81 13.52 1.35
C VAL A 330 -11.29 13.79 1.56
N ARG A 331 -11.73 15.03 1.33
CA ARG A 331 -13.14 15.39 1.40
C ARG A 331 -13.97 14.62 0.37
N GLU A 332 -13.55 14.60 -0.89
CA GLU A 332 -14.22 13.83 -1.95
C GLU A 332 -14.29 12.33 -1.61
N TRP A 333 -13.21 11.77 -1.04
CA TRP A 333 -13.22 10.39 -0.58
C TRP A 333 -14.25 10.16 0.53
N MET A 334 -14.32 11.05 1.52
CA MET A 334 -15.32 10.95 2.60
C MET A 334 -16.74 11.00 2.06
N GLU A 335 -17.03 11.92 1.13
CA GLU A 335 -18.33 12.05 0.48
C GLU A 335 -18.68 10.80 -0.33
N LYS A 336 -17.74 10.32 -1.17
CA LYS A 336 -17.89 9.14 -2.03
C LYS A 336 -18.14 7.86 -1.25
N THR A 337 -17.47 7.68 -0.11
CA THR A 337 -17.53 6.44 0.67
C THR A 337 -18.53 6.48 1.82
N GLY A 338 -19.15 7.64 2.09
CA GLY A 338 -20.00 7.83 3.26
C GLY A 338 -19.24 7.69 4.57
N TYR A 339 -17.98 8.16 4.62
CA TYR A 339 -17.13 8.06 5.80
C TYR A 339 -17.72 8.81 7.00
N THR A 340 -17.78 8.16 8.16
CA THR A 340 -18.39 8.70 9.37
C THR A 340 -17.46 8.73 10.58
N GLY A 341 -16.21 8.31 10.43
CA GLY A 341 -15.25 8.16 11.52
C GLY A 341 -15.45 6.90 12.37
N LYS A 342 -16.32 5.97 11.91
CA LYS A 342 -16.50 4.68 12.60
C LYS A 342 -15.26 3.79 12.41
N PRO A 343 -14.86 3.04 13.45
CA PRO A 343 -13.78 2.07 13.33
C PRO A 343 -14.07 1.00 12.28
N ALA A 344 -13.07 0.67 11.48
CA ALA A 344 -13.08 -0.46 10.56
C ALA A 344 -11.65 -0.97 10.39
N SER A 345 -11.47 -2.27 10.22
CA SER A 345 -10.15 -2.86 9.99
C SER A 345 -9.77 -2.76 8.51
N VAL A 346 -8.59 -2.24 8.24
CA VAL A 346 -8.00 -2.04 6.91
C VAL A 346 -6.77 -2.92 6.73
N LEU A 347 -5.90 -2.93 7.73
CA LEU A 347 -4.64 -3.66 7.71
C LEU A 347 -4.82 -5.07 8.26
N LYS A 348 -4.48 -6.08 7.46
CA LYS A 348 -4.57 -7.48 7.85
C LYS A 348 -3.72 -7.77 9.09
N ASP A 349 -2.51 -7.23 9.12
CA ASP A 349 -1.54 -7.47 10.19
C ASP A 349 -1.97 -6.89 11.54
N HIS A 350 -2.70 -5.80 11.53
CA HIS A 350 -3.26 -5.20 12.75
C HIS A 350 -4.32 -6.12 13.38
N ARG A 351 -5.13 -6.80 12.55
CA ARG A 351 -6.09 -7.82 13.00
C ARG A 351 -5.39 -9.05 13.57
N ASP A 352 -4.35 -9.53 12.89
CA ASP A 352 -3.59 -10.71 13.29
C ASP A 352 -2.78 -10.47 14.58
N ALA A 353 -2.33 -9.24 14.82
CA ALA A 353 -1.63 -8.84 16.04
C ALA A 353 -2.57 -8.70 17.24
N ILE A 354 -3.78 -8.12 17.04
CA ILE A 354 -4.78 -7.97 18.10
C ILE A 354 -5.41 -9.32 18.50
N GLY A 355 -5.55 -10.26 17.57
CA GLY A 355 -6.11 -11.59 17.83
C GLY A 355 -5.18 -12.56 18.57
N LYS A 356 -3.96 -12.13 18.90
CA LYS A 356 -2.95 -12.93 19.62
C LYS A 356 -2.64 -12.40 21.03
N VAL A 357 -3.41 -11.42 21.52
CA VAL A 357 -3.35 -10.89 22.90
C VAL A 357 -4.46 -11.51 23.74
#